data_313cf67d092e86cccada32b0469214ab
#
_entry.id   313cf67d092e86cccada32b0469214ab
#
_cell.length_a   1.000
_cell.length_b   1.000
_cell.length_c   1.000
_cell.angle_alpha   90.00
_cell.angle_beta   90.00
_cell.angle_gamma   90.00
#
_symmetry.space_group_name_H-M   'P 1'
#
loop_
_entity.id
_entity.type
_entity.pdbx_description
1 polymer ?
#
loop_
_entity_poly.entity_id
_entity_poly.type
_entity_poly.pdbx_seq_one_letter_code
_entity_poly.pdbx_strand_id
1 'polypeptide(L)'
;MAEKTSEESDQINEQDSQTETKESDKNGRNPVKILTVGVLVLCLILFFLYVLSDRRTPYTDQARIKGLSMPVVSSVSGNITDIYVGLHSTVEVGDTIFQIDKRPFELAVRTAEARLQNTQQQVGAKTATVESAAGRLGVARAQLDRAQRNYDRVMKVLDDKPGALSLADRDRAETSLTQAVEQVASAEADLDKAEQQLGVSGSDNPQVRSAVVALEQAHLNLAFSTIVAPAKGVIESYNVDIGYYAAPGQSLAMLVTFSDLWIQADLKENNISNMKPGNPVEFVLDVVPGKVFKGKVRSIGHGVSSGSDERGKLPDVKGTSGWLRDPQRFPVIISVENNEAFHYGRLGGQVDVVVFTGEHSLLNMLGRWRLKLNGLLSYIR
;
A
#
# COMPACT_ATOMS: atom_id res chain seq x y z
N MET A 1 81.10 -44.63 -16.39
CA MET A 1 81.74 -45.03 -17.64
C MET A 1 81.43 -43.93 -18.60
N ALA A 2 82.36 -43.05 -18.66
CA ALA A 2 83.45 -42.98 -19.67
C ALA A 2 82.82 -42.28 -20.89
N GLU A 3 83.17 -41.15 -21.17
CA GLU A 3 84.45 -40.50 -21.50
C GLU A 3 84.34 -39.92 -22.92
N LYS A 4 84.51 -38.61 -22.98
CA LYS A 4 85.62 -37.95 -23.69
C LYS A 4 85.46 -37.88 -25.22
N THR A 5 85.71 -36.87 -25.88
CA THR A 5 86.82 -35.94 -26.15
C THR A 5 86.59 -35.47 -27.57
N SER A 6 86.87 -34.46 -28.07
CA SER A 6 87.88 -33.36 -28.13
C SER A 6 87.58 -32.57 -29.40
N GLU A 7 87.65 -31.25 -29.32
CA GLU A 7 88.71 -30.40 -29.89
C GLU A 7 89.07 -30.66 -31.36
N GLU A 8 89.03 -29.72 -32.21
CA GLU A 8 90.07 -28.69 -32.51
C GLU A 8 89.75 -27.99 -33.83
N SER A 9 89.82 -26.74 -33.80
CA SER A 9 90.56 -25.80 -34.69
C SER A 9 90.22 -25.86 -36.20
N ASP A 10 90.14 -24.77 -36.92
CA ASP A 10 91.05 -23.71 -37.10
C ASP A 10 90.45 -22.52 -37.90
N GLN A 11 90.88 -21.39 -37.59
CA GLN A 11 90.92 -20.10 -38.19
C GLN A 11 90.99 -19.97 -39.73
N ILE A 12 90.72 -18.68 -40.12
CA ILE A 12 91.13 -17.95 -41.32
C ILE A 12 89.97 -17.72 -42.32
N ASN A 13 89.45 -16.51 -42.50
CA ASN A 13 90.07 -15.35 -43.10
C ASN A 13 89.15 -14.16 -43.10
N GLU A 14 89.65 -13.00 -42.75
CA GLU A 14 89.22 -11.64 -43.07
C GLU A 14 88.98 -11.44 -44.54
N GLN A 15 87.94 -10.72 -44.90
CA GLN A 15 88.03 -9.46 -45.66
C GLN A 15 86.65 -8.96 -46.13
N ASP A 16 86.28 -7.83 -45.55
CA ASP A 16 85.97 -6.62 -46.32
C ASP A 16 84.80 -6.62 -47.25
N SER A 17 83.73 -6.00 -46.80
CA SER A 17 83.05 -4.92 -47.58
C SER A 17 82.12 -4.13 -46.71
N GLN A 18 82.61 -3.03 -46.18
CA GLN A 18 81.84 -1.88 -45.75
C GLN A 18 80.97 -1.45 -46.91
N THR A 19 79.66 -1.63 -46.76
CA THR A 19 78.72 -0.89 -47.57
C THR A 19 77.95 0.04 -46.66
N GLU A 20 78.49 1.27 -46.54
CA GLU A 20 77.79 2.45 -46.05
C GLU A 20 76.52 2.59 -46.81
N THR A 21 75.36 2.22 -46.18
CA THR A 21 74.08 2.65 -46.65
C THR A 21 73.80 4.00 -46.04
N LYS A 22 74.09 5.04 -46.80
CA LYS A 22 73.70 6.45 -46.59
C LYS A 22 72.21 6.45 -46.24
N GLU A 23 71.90 6.78 -44.98
CA GLU A 23 70.61 7.26 -44.55
C GLU A 23 70.27 8.52 -45.34
N SER A 24 69.58 8.35 -46.43
CA SER A 24 68.91 9.43 -47.14
C SER A 24 67.78 9.93 -46.26
N ASP A 25 68.01 10.96 -45.49
CA ASP A 25 67.03 11.79 -44.84
C ASP A 25 66.18 12.48 -45.92
N LYS A 26 65.17 11.71 -46.42
CA LYS A 26 64.06 12.24 -47.15
C LYS A 26 62.92 12.42 -46.13
N ASN A 27 62.85 13.65 -45.62
CA ASN A 27 61.69 14.23 -44.96
C ASN A 27 60.45 14.23 -45.88
N GLY A 28 60.10 13.04 -46.37
CA GLY A 28 58.86 12.70 -47.10
C GLY A 28 57.82 12.27 -46.10
N ARG A 29 56.85 13.14 -45.86
CA ARG A 29 55.62 12.80 -45.11
C ARG A 29 55.05 11.49 -45.67
N ASN A 30 55.40 10.35 -45.04
CA ASN A 30 54.86 9.05 -45.43
C ASN A 30 53.36 9.09 -45.31
N PRO A 31 52.59 9.01 -46.41
CA PRO A 31 51.12 9.15 -46.37
C PRO A 31 50.48 8.11 -45.46
N VAL A 32 51.12 6.96 -45.28
CA VAL A 32 50.67 5.91 -44.35
C VAL A 32 50.82 6.38 -42.88
N LYS A 33 51.94 7.05 -42.50
CA LYS A 33 52.11 7.58 -41.13
C LYS A 33 51.09 8.70 -40.85
N ILE A 34 50.77 9.54 -41.82
CA ILE A 34 49.78 10.60 -41.69
C ILE A 34 48.37 9.97 -41.54
N LEU A 35 48.07 8.97 -42.31
CA LEU A 35 46.80 8.25 -42.21
C LEU A 35 46.64 7.53 -40.85
N THR A 36 47.67 6.81 -40.38
CA THR A 36 47.64 6.11 -39.08
C THR A 36 47.52 7.08 -37.92
N VAL A 37 48.28 8.20 -37.92
CA VAL A 37 48.15 9.25 -36.92
C VAL A 37 46.76 9.89 -36.98
N GLY A 38 46.25 10.16 -38.17
CA GLY A 38 44.91 10.72 -38.37
C GLY A 38 43.80 9.79 -37.81
N VAL A 39 43.90 8.50 -38.09
CA VAL A 39 42.97 7.51 -37.50
C VAL A 39 43.10 7.43 -35.98
N LEU A 40 44.33 7.46 -35.45
CA LEU A 40 44.56 7.40 -34.01
C LEU A 40 44.02 8.65 -33.30
N VAL A 41 44.23 9.84 -33.87
CA VAL A 41 43.64 11.09 -33.35
C VAL A 41 42.12 11.07 -33.43
N LEU A 42 41.56 10.58 -34.53
CA LEU A 42 40.10 10.41 -34.68
C LEU A 42 39.52 9.44 -33.62
N CYS A 43 40.18 8.29 -33.40
CA CYS A 43 39.79 7.37 -32.35
C CYS A 43 39.85 7.99 -30.95
N LEU A 44 40.89 8.80 -30.69
CA LEU A 44 41.07 9.49 -29.41
C LEU A 44 39.99 10.56 -29.19
N ILE A 45 39.64 11.30 -30.25
CA ILE A 45 38.55 12.29 -30.23
C ILE A 45 37.22 11.56 -29.98
N LEU A 46 36.93 10.46 -30.69
CA LEU A 46 35.73 9.69 -30.50
C LEU A 46 35.63 9.07 -29.09
N PHE A 47 36.76 8.61 -28.55
CA PHE A 47 36.85 8.11 -27.18
C PHE A 47 36.53 9.21 -26.16
N PHE A 48 37.09 10.40 -26.35
CA PHE A 48 36.82 11.53 -25.46
C PHE A 48 35.39 12.02 -25.55
N LEU A 49 34.83 12.07 -26.76
CA LEU A 49 33.42 12.37 -26.98
C LEU A 49 32.51 11.32 -26.33
N TYR A 50 32.87 10.04 -26.40
CA TYR A 50 32.11 8.96 -25.75
C TYR A 50 32.07 9.11 -24.23
N VAL A 51 33.24 9.38 -23.60
CA VAL A 51 33.35 9.59 -22.15
C VAL A 51 32.55 10.84 -21.71
N LEU A 52 32.63 11.90 -22.50
CA LEU A 52 31.91 13.15 -22.22
C LEU A 52 30.40 12.98 -22.41
N SER A 53 30.00 12.23 -23.43
CA SER A 53 28.59 11.90 -23.70
C SER A 53 27.97 11.05 -22.58
N ASP A 54 28.72 10.07 -22.05
CA ASP A 54 28.20 9.21 -20.98
C ASP A 54 27.88 10.02 -19.70
N ARG A 55 28.59 11.13 -19.44
CA ARG A 55 28.34 12.01 -18.30
C ARG A 55 27.26 13.07 -18.53
N ARG A 56 27.05 13.52 -19.76
CA ARG A 56 26.14 14.63 -20.10
C ARG A 56 24.80 14.16 -20.69
N THR A 57 24.82 13.03 -21.38
CA THR A 57 23.64 12.40 -21.97
C THR A 57 23.63 10.92 -21.59
N PRO A 58 23.44 10.60 -20.28
CA PRO A 58 23.49 9.24 -19.81
C PRO A 58 22.42 8.37 -20.48
N TYR A 59 22.88 7.21 -20.94
CA TYR A 59 22.06 6.17 -21.56
C TYR A 59 22.04 4.93 -20.66
N THR A 60 20.89 4.29 -20.58
CA THR A 60 20.76 2.97 -19.97
C THR A 60 19.76 2.11 -20.72
N ASP A 61 20.09 0.82 -20.87
CA ASP A 61 19.25 -0.27 -21.34
C ASP A 61 18.62 -1.05 -20.16
N GLN A 62 18.98 -0.68 -18.91
CA GLN A 62 18.45 -1.26 -17.70
C GLN A 62 17.32 -0.36 -17.15
N ALA A 63 16.30 -0.20 -17.95
CA ALA A 63 15.09 0.47 -17.51
C ALA A 63 13.89 -0.45 -17.75
N ARG A 64 12.90 -0.32 -16.85
CA ARG A 64 11.68 -1.14 -16.90
C ARG A 64 10.46 -0.30 -16.56
N ILE A 65 9.34 -0.65 -17.19
CA ILE A 65 8.05 -0.12 -16.79
C ILE A 65 7.68 -0.72 -15.43
N LYS A 66 7.39 0.15 -14.48
CA LYS A 66 6.90 -0.17 -13.15
C LYS A 66 5.50 0.42 -12.96
N GLY A 67 4.74 -0.18 -12.09
CA GLY A 67 3.41 0.29 -11.72
C GLY A 67 3.05 -0.23 -10.35
N LEU A 68 1.95 0.25 -9.83
CA LEU A 68 1.43 -0.19 -8.55
C LEU A 68 0.72 -1.53 -8.74
N SER A 69 1.21 -2.56 -8.07
CA SER A 69 0.54 -3.84 -7.95
C SER A 69 -0.07 -3.97 -6.56
N MET A 70 -1.34 -4.32 -6.49
CA MET A 70 -2.07 -4.48 -5.24
C MET A 70 -2.55 -5.92 -5.09
N PRO A 71 -2.26 -6.59 -3.96
CA PRO A 71 -2.85 -7.87 -3.68
C PRO A 71 -4.35 -7.71 -3.38
N VAL A 72 -5.19 -8.47 -4.04
CA VAL A 72 -6.61 -8.61 -3.70
C VAL A 72 -6.69 -9.65 -2.60
N VAL A 73 -7.06 -9.20 -1.39
CA VAL A 73 -7.08 -10.04 -0.20
C VAL A 73 -8.51 -10.28 0.28
N SER A 74 -8.73 -11.44 0.91
CA SER A 74 -9.99 -11.69 1.61
C SER A 74 -9.98 -11.04 2.99
N SER A 75 -11.11 -10.45 3.39
CA SER A 75 -11.33 -9.93 4.75
C SER A 75 -12.06 -10.95 5.66
N VAL A 76 -12.70 -11.97 5.08
CA VAL A 76 -13.44 -13.00 5.79
C VAL A 76 -12.99 -14.38 5.35
N SER A 77 -13.20 -15.39 6.19
CA SER A 77 -12.89 -16.79 5.86
C SER A 77 -14.09 -17.50 5.24
N GLY A 78 -13.82 -18.36 4.25
CA GLY A 78 -14.84 -19.21 3.67
C GLY A 78 -14.44 -19.79 2.33
N ASN A 79 -15.24 -20.68 1.76
CA ASN A 79 -14.98 -21.28 0.46
C ASN A 79 -15.37 -20.33 -0.67
N ILE A 80 -14.55 -20.25 -1.70
CA ILE A 80 -14.86 -19.53 -2.94
C ILE A 80 -15.92 -20.33 -3.70
N THR A 81 -17.06 -19.70 -4.00
CA THR A 81 -18.15 -20.29 -4.78
C THR A 81 -18.06 -19.92 -6.24
N ASP A 82 -17.65 -18.70 -6.54
CA ASP A 82 -17.63 -18.17 -7.91
C ASP A 82 -16.42 -17.27 -8.14
N ILE A 83 -15.93 -17.30 -9.37
CA ILE A 83 -14.86 -16.46 -9.89
C ILE A 83 -15.40 -15.73 -11.10
N TYR A 84 -15.46 -14.40 -11.07
CA TYR A 84 -16.09 -13.59 -12.13
C TYR A 84 -15.07 -13.00 -13.11
N VAL A 85 -13.77 -13.17 -12.84
CA VAL A 85 -12.70 -12.58 -13.62
C VAL A 85 -11.79 -13.67 -14.22
N GLY A 86 -11.30 -13.42 -15.43
CA GLY A 86 -10.26 -14.24 -16.07
C GLY A 86 -8.86 -13.68 -15.83
N LEU A 87 -7.84 -14.48 -16.11
CA LEU A 87 -6.46 -14.01 -16.21
C LEU A 87 -6.35 -12.91 -17.28
N HIS A 88 -5.62 -11.85 -16.97
CA HIS A 88 -5.41 -10.68 -17.83
C HIS A 88 -6.70 -9.93 -18.22
N SER A 89 -7.81 -10.16 -17.50
CA SER A 89 -9.03 -9.39 -17.68
C SER A 89 -8.91 -8.01 -17.05
N THR A 90 -9.48 -7.00 -17.72
CA THR A 90 -9.58 -5.64 -17.18
C THR A 90 -10.78 -5.56 -16.25
N VAL A 91 -10.60 -4.92 -15.09
CA VAL A 91 -11.65 -4.68 -14.10
C VAL A 91 -11.74 -3.21 -13.77
N GLU A 92 -12.94 -2.75 -13.45
CA GLU A 92 -13.21 -1.40 -12.94
C GLU A 92 -13.40 -1.42 -11.43
N VAL A 93 -13.40 -0.23 -10.81
CA VAL A 93 -13.61 -0.12 -9.36
C VAL A 93 -14.99 -0.64 -9.00
N GLY A 94 -15.04 -1.59 -8.06
CA GLY A 94 -16.29 -2.19 -7.60
C GLY A 94 -16.73 -3.45 -8.35
N ASP A 95 -16.03 -3.83 -9.44
CA ASP A 95 -16.32 -5.09 -10.11
C ASP A 95 -16.06 -6.27 -9.18
N THR A 96 -16.99 -7.23 -9.16
CA THR A 96 -16.85 -8.45 -8.37
C THR A 96 -15.77 -9.34 -8.97
N ILE A 97 -14.79 -9.71 -8.15
CA ILE A 97 -13.68 -10.62 -8.54
C ILE A 97 -13.98 -12.04 -8.08
N PHE A 98 -14.22 -12.21 -6.77
CA PHE A 98 -14.50 -13.50 -6.16
C PHE A 98 -15.75 -13.42 -5.27
N GLN A 99 -16.47 -14.54 -5.18
CA GLN A 99 -17.56 -14.72 -4.24
C GLN A 99 -17.20 -15.80 -3.24
N ILE A 100 -17.26 -15.47 -1.96
CA ILE A 100 -17.20 -16.42 -0.86
C ILE A 100 -18.65 -16.85 -0.52
N ASP A 101 -18.85 -18.07 -0.03
CA ASP A 101 -20.15 -18.59 0.37
C ASP A 101 -20.87 -17.63 1.33
N LYS A 102 -21.95 -17.01 0.85
CA LYS A 102 -22.75 -16.02 1.61
C LYS A 102 -23.59 -16.63 2.70
N ARG A 103 -23.97 -17.91 2.56
CA ARG A 103 -24.96 -18.56 3.44
C ARG A 103 -24.64 -18.45 4.94
N PRO A 104 -23.39 -18.68 5.39
CA PRO A 104 -23.04 -18.51 6.81
C PRO A 104 -23.20 -17.07 7.29
N PHE A 105 -22.87 -16.09 6.45
CA PHE A 105 -22.96 -14.67 6.78
C PHE A 105 -24.41 -14.17 6.80
N GLU A 106 -25.24 -14.61 5.86
CA GLU A 106 -26.69 -14.32 5.86
C GLU A 106 -27.38 -14.90 7.10
N LEU A 107 -26.97 -16.09 7.53
CA LEU A 107 -27.47 -16.68 8.76
C LEU A 107 -27.02 -15.87 9.98
N ALA A 108 -25.78 -15.38 10.01
CA ALA A 108 -25.26 -14.52 11.06
C ALA A 108 -26.04 -13.19 11.15
N VAL A 109 -26.37 -12.57 10.01
CA VAL A 109 -27.23 -11.37 9.96
C VAL A 109 -28.58 -11.65 10.58
N ARG A 110 -29.28 -12.70 10.13
CA ARG A 110 -30.60 -13.07 10.69
C ARG A 110 -30.56 -13.37 12.20
N THR A 111 -29.48 -13.98 12.65
CA THR A 111 -29.25 -14.24 14.08
C THR A 111 -29.05 -12.93 14.87
N ALA A 112 -28.30 -12.00 14.33
CA ALA A 112 -28.07 -10.69 14.95
C ALA A 112 -29.35 -9.83 14.95
N GLU A 113 -30.16 -9.87 13.89
CA GLU A 113 -31.48 -9.22 13.83
C GLU A 113 -32.42 -9.75 14.92
N ALA A 114 -32.53 -11.07 15.03
CA ALA A 114 -33.36 -11.70 16.07
C ALA A 114 -32.88 -11.33 17.49
N ARG A 115 -31.58 -11.25 17.69
CA ARG A 115 -30.99 -10.83 18.97
C ARG A 115 -31.30 -9.38 19.30
N LEU A 116 -31.22 -8.47 18.30
CA LEU A 116 -31.62 -7.08 18.46
C LEU A 116 -33.10 -6.95 18.86
N GLN A 117 -33.98 -7.66 18.16
CA GLN A 117 -35.41 -7.69 18.46
C GLN A 117 -35.68 -8.16 19.89
N ASN A 118 -35.03 -9.26 20.31
CA ASN A 118 -35.19 -9.79 21.68
C ASN A 118 -34.67 -8.76 22.73
N THR A 119 -33.57 -8.10 22.46
CA THR A 119 -33.02 -7.08 23.36
C THR A 119 -33.95 -5.86 23.47
N GLN A 120 -34.52 -5.42 22.35
CA GLN A 120 -35.52 -4.33 22.37
C GLN A 120 -36.77 -4.70 23.19
N GLN A 121 -37.28 -5.94 23.06
CA GLN A 121 -38.39 -6.43 23.85
C GLN A 121 -38.07 -6.48 25.34
N GLN A 122 -36.88 -6.93 25.73
CA GLN A 122 -36.43 -6.93 27.13
C GLN A 122 -36.33 -5.52 27.71
N VAL A 123 -35.78 -4.57 26.96
CA VAL A 123 -35.69 -3.15 27.38
C VAL A 123 -37.12 -2.57 27.48
N GLY A 124 -38.01 -2.86 26.51
CA GLY A 124 -39.40 -2.43 26.58
C GLY A 124 -40.14 -3.00 27.81
N ALA A 125 -39.91 -4.25 28.17
CA ALA A 125 -40.49 -4.85 29.39
C ALA A 125 -39.96 -4.16 30.66
N LYS A 126 -38.68 -3.82 30.74
CA LYS A 126 -38.12 -3.05 31.84
C LYS A 126 -38.70 -1.62 31.93
N THR A 127 -38.92 -0.97 30.78
CA THR A 127 -39.61 0.34 30.73
C THR A 127 -41.01 0.25 31.30
N ALA A 128 -41.77 -0.76 30.91
CA ALA A 128 -43.11 -0.99 31.47
C ALA A 128 -43.08 -1.27 32.99
N THR A 129 -41.99 -1.89 33.48
CA THR A 129 -41.82 -2.10 34.95
C THR A 129 -41.61 -0.78 35.67
N VAL A 130 -40.79 0.14 35.11
CA VAL A 130 -40.60 1.50 35.64
C VAL A 130 -41.93 2.27 35.68
N GLU A 131 -42.69 2.24 34.57
CA GLU A 131 -44.01 2.88 34.49
C GLU A 131 -44.99 2.32 35.55
N SER A 132 -44.97 1.01 35.75
CA SER A 132 -45.79 0.37 36.80
C SER A 132 -45.38 0.81 38.22
N ALA A 133 -44.09 0.88 38.50
CA ALA A 133 -43.56 1.36 39.78
C ALA A 133 -43.88 2.85 40.02
N ALA A 134 -43.77 3.68 38.99
CA ALA A 134 -44.17 5.08 39.02
C ALA A 134 -45.69 5.23 39.31
N GLY A 135 -46.51 4.40 38.73
CA GLY A 135 -47.94 4.36 38.99
C GLY A 135 -48.23 4.02 40.46
N ARG A 136 -47.54 3.01 41.03
CA ARG A 136 -47.66 2.66 42.43
C ARG A 136 -47.27 3.80 43.38
N LEU A 137 -46.16 4.50 43.05
CA LEU A 137 -45.76 5.69 43.81
C LEU A 137 -46.82 6.79 43.75
N GLY A 138 -47.47 7.00 42.59
CA GLY A 138 -48.57 7.95 42.46
C GLY A 138 -49.74 7.60 43.38
N VAL A 139 -50.10 6.32 43.50
CA VAL A 139 -51.13 5.84 44.41
C VAL A 139 -50.75 6.06 45.89
N ALA A 140 -49.49 5.70 46.26
CA ALA A 140 -48.97 5.90 47.62
C ALA A 140 -48.96 7.38 48.03
N ARG A 141 -48.56 8.27 47.13
CA ARG A 141 -48.59 9.74 47.35
C ARG A 141 -50.01 10.27 47.55
N ALA A 142 -50.98 9.78 46.78
CA ALA A 142 -52.39 10.14 46.97
C ALA A 142 -52.95 9.64 48.31
N GLN A 143 -52.51 8.46 48.79
CA GLN A 143 -52.87 7.97 50.12
C GLN A 143 -52.24 8.82 51.23
N LEU A 144 -50.99 9.21 51.12
CA LEU A 144 -50.32 10.09 52.05
C LEU A 144 -51.04 11.43 52.12
N ASP A 145 -51.38 12.05 51.01
CA ASP A 145 -52.15 13.29 50.99
C ASP A 145 -53.50 13.18 51.69
N ARG A 146 -54.19 12.07 51.53
CA ARG A 146 -55.44 11.78 52.25
C ARG A 146 -55.19 11.64 53.76
N ALA A 147 -54.18 10.85 54.15
CA ALA A 147 -53.86 10.64 55.56
C ALA A 147 -53.43 11.93 56.23
N GLN A 148 -52.62 12.75 55.57
CA GLN A 148 -52.19 14.07 56.03
C GLN A 148 -53.40 14.99 56.30
N ARG A 149 -54.29 15.13 55.30
CA ARG A 149 -55.50 15.96 55.47
C ARG A 149 -56.41 15.48 56.60
N ASN A 150 -56.47 14.17 56.82
CA ASN A 150 -57.24 13.59 57.92
C ASN A 150 -56.58 13.92 59.25
N TYR A 151 -55.28 13.77 59.39
CA TYR A 151 -54.52 14.11 60.60
C TYR A 151 -54.66 15.58 60.92
N ASP A 152 -54.47 16.49 59.95
CA ASP A 152 -54.60 17.94 60.14
C ASP A 152 -56.01 18.32 60.59
N ARG A 153 -57.03 17.67 60.06
CA ARG A 153 -58.42 17.90 60.48
C ARG A 153 -58.66 17.43 61.90
N VAL A 154 -58.17 16.25 62.31
CA VAL A 154 -58.25 15.75 63.68
C VAL A 154 -57.54 16.67 64.69
N MET A 155 -56.35 17.09 64.28
CA MET A 155 -55.56 18.05 65.15
C MET A 155 -56.29 19.39 65.29
N LYS A 156 -56.80 19.94 64.21
CA LYS A 156 -57.59 21.18 64.25
C LYS A 156 -58.84 21.12 65.18
N VAL A 157 -59.56 19.98 65.09
CA VAL A 157 -60.73 19.78 65.95
C VAL A 157 -60.34 19.66 67.45
N LEU A 158 -59.21 19.02 67.74
CA LEU A 158 -58.72 18.91 69.10
C LEU A 158 -58.23 20.25 69.65
N ASP A 159 -57.63 21.13 68.83
CA ASP A 159 -57.19 22.45 69.17
C ASP A 159 -58.39 23.39 69.36
N ASP A 160 -59.39 23.37 68.48
CA ASP A 160 -60.58 24.25 68.56
C ASP A 160 -61.54 23.83 69.65
N LYS A 161 -61.65 22.53 69.98
CA LYS A 161 -62.52 22.02 71.05
C LYS A 161 -61.88 20.84 71.80
N PRO A 162 -61.12 21.15 72.89
CA PRO A 162 -60.53 20.12 73.71
C PRO A 162 -61.59 19.14 74.24
N GLY A 163 -61.36 17.82 73.95
CA GLY A 163 -62.29 16.76 74.38
C GLY A 163 -63.37 16.36 73.40
N ALA A 164 -63.42 17.00 72.20
CA ALA A 164 -64.38 16.63 71.14
C ALA A 164 -64.02 15.32 70.44
N LEU A 165 -62.76 14.85 70.44
CA LEU A 165 -62.26 13.58 69.93
C LEU A 165 -61.48 12.86 71.02
N SER A 166 -61.44 11.51 70.95
CA SER A 166 -60.66 10.71 71.88
C SER A 166 -59.17 10.67 71.55
N LEU A 167 -58.28 10.46 72.53
CA LEU A 167 -56.86 10.25 72.29
C LEU A 167 -56.61 9.13 71.35
N ALA A 168 -57.48 8.09 71.36
CA ALA A 168 -57.43 6.96 70.44
C ALA A 168 -57.69 7.37 68.94
N ASP A 169 -58.51 8.43 68.73
CA ASP A 169 -58.74 8.94 67.39
C ASP A 169 -57.51 9.70 66.82
N ARG A 170 -56.83 10.44 67.64
CA ARG A 170 -55.54 11.08 67.34
C ARG A 170 -54.47 10.07 67.05
N ASP A 171 -54.33 9.01 67.89
CA ASP A 171 -53.30 7.99 67.74
C ASP A 171 -53.55 7.16 66.44
N ARG A 172 -54.80 6.93 66.10
CA ARG A 172 -55.19 6.30 64.81
C ARG A 172 -54.82 7.17 63.61
N ALA A 173 -55.08 8.47 63.67
CA ALA A 173 -54.75 9.39 62.58
C ALA A 173 -53.22 9.51 62.42
N GLU A 174 -52.46 9.60 63.52
CA GLU A 174 -51.00 9.64 63.53
C GLU A 174 -50.39 8.32 62.97
N THR A 175 -50.90 7.17 63.43
CA THR A 175 -50.48 5.84 62.90
C THR A 175 -50.78 5.71 61.42
N SER A 176 -51.95 6.18 60.97
CA SER A 176 -52.31 6.14 59.54
C SER A 176 -51.41 7.04 58.70
N LEU A 177 -51.03 8.22 59.22
CA LEU A 177 -50.10 9.09 58.54
C LEU A 177 -48.71 8.46 58.45
N THR A 178 -48.19 7.92 59.56
CA THR A 178 -46.90 7.23 59.57
C THR A 178 -46.85 6.07 58.62
N GLN A 179 -47.90 5.24 58.60
CA GLN A 179 -48.03 4.12 57.63
C GLN A 179 -48.02 4.60 56.18
N ALA A 180 -48.71 5.71 55.87
CA ALA A 180 -48.72 6.28 54.54
C ALA A 180 -47.35 6.87 54.12
N VAL A 181 -46.58 7.48 55.05
CA VAL A 181 -45.22 7.93 54.83
C VAL A 181 -44.29 6.76 54.47
N GLU A 182 -44.33 5.69 55.27
CA GLU A 182 -43.55 4.48 55.02
C GLU A 182 -43.88 3.81 53.67
N GLN A 183 -45.16 3.86 53.30
CA GLN A 183 -45.62 3.31 52.02
C GLN A 183 -45.10 4.11 50.82
N VAL A 184 -45.00 5.42 50.92
CA VAL A 184 -44.36 6.28 49.91
C VAL A 184 -42.88 5.96 49.84
N ALA A 185 -42.17 5.89 50.97
CA ALA A 185 -40.74 5.57 50.98
C ALA A 185 -40.44 4.21 50.34
N SER A 186 -41.29 3.19 50.60
CA SER A 186 -41.20 1.88 49.98
C SER A 186 -41.45 1.93 48.47
N ALA A 187 -42.46 2.69 48.01
CA ALA A 187 -42.76 2.83 46.58
C ALA A 187 -41.69 3.65 45.81
N GLU A 188 -41.06 4.63 46.49
CA GLU A 188 -39.89 5.38 45.93
C GLU A 188 -38.70 4.44 45.75
N ALA A 189 -38.38 3.61 46.72
CA ALA A 189 -37.29 2.64 46.62
C ALA A 189 -37.56 1.58 45.52
N ASP A 190 -38.82 1.16 45.34
CA ASP A 190 -39.23 0.25 44.24
C ASP A 190 -39.04 0.92 42.87
N LEU A 191 -39.38 2.21 42.72
CA LEU A 191 -39.18 2.97 41.50
C LEU A 191 -37.71 3.12 41.19
N ASP A 192 -36.91 3.56 42.15
CA ASP A 192 -35.46 3.74 42.03
C ASP A 192 -34.79 2.40 41.58
N LYS A 193 -35.18 1.30 42.20
CA LYS A 193 -34.70 -0.03 41.81
C LYS A 193 -35.05 -0.38 40.35
N ALA A 194 -36.29 -0.07 39.94
CA ALA A 194 -36.73 -0.34 38.56
C ALA A 194 -35.97 0.56 37.55
N GLU A 195 -35.73 1.84 37.88
CA GLU A 195 -34.96 2.77 37.08
C GLU A 195 -33.50 2.31 36.93
N GLN A 196 -32.86 1.88 38.03
CA GLN A 196 -31.51 1.35 38.03
C GLN A 196 -31.39 0.09 37.17
N GLN A 197 -32.40 -0.79 37.20
CA GLN A 197 -32.44 -2.02 36.36
C GLN A 197 -32.64 -1.71 34.87
N LEU A 198 -33.38 -0.65 34.54
CA LEU A 198 -33.55 -0.19 33.17
C LEU A 198 -32.30 0.51 32.67
N GLY A 199 -31.70 1.38 33.49
CA GLY A 199 -30.67 2.33 33.09
C GLY A 199 -31.22 3.36 32.12
N VAL A 200 -30.46 3.63 31.04
CA VAL A 200 -30.90 4.53 29.98
C VAL A 200 -31.98 3.85 29.14
N SER A 201 -33.09 4.53 28.88
CA SER A 201 -34.21 3.98 28.12
C SER A 201 -34.06 4.15 26.61
N GLY A 202 -34.76 3.33 25.84
CA GLY A 202 -34.83 3.48 24.38
C GLY A 202 -33.60 3.03 23.62
N SER A 203 -33.32 3.71 22.51
CA SER A 203 -32.20 3.40 21.60
C SER A 203 -30.82 3.60 22.23
N ASP A 204 -30.73 4.48 23.21
CA ASP A 204 -29.48 4.78 23.89
C ASP A 204 -29.12 3.76 25.00
N ASN A 205 -29.98 2.79 25.21
CA ASN A 205 -29.70 1.69 26.14
C ASN A 205 -28.46 0.92 25.67
N PRO A 206 -27.45 0.70 26.52
CA PRO A 206 -26.20 0.02 26.15
C PRO A 206 -26.42 -1.40 25.58
N GLN A 207 -27.45 -2.10 26.05
CA GLN A 207 -27.78 -3.43 25.57
C GLN A 207 -28.30 -3.38 24.12
N VAL A 208 -29.17 -2.41 23.79
CA VAL A 208 -29.67 -2.19 22.43
C VAL A 208 -28.53 -1.78 21.51
N ARG A 209 -27.71 -0.83 21.93
CA ARG A 209 -26.54 -0.36 21.16
C ARG A 209 -25.57 -1.49 20.87
N SER A 210 -25.28 -2.35 21.85
CA SER A 210 -24.43 -3.53 21.64
C SER A 210 -25.01 -4.49 20.61
N ALA A 211 -26.33 -4.73 20.61
CA ALA A 211 -27.00 -5.56 19.63
C ALA A 211 -27.00 -4.94 18.23
N VAL A 212 -27.14 -3.61 18.12
CA VAL A 212 -27.02 -2.88 16.84
C VAL A 212 -25.63 -3.02 16.26
N VAL A 213 -24.57 -2.81 17.06
CA VAL A 213 -23.19 -2.98 16.61
C VAL A 213 -22.90 -4.42 16.17
N ALA A 214 -23.47 -5.41 16.85
CA ALA A 214 -23.34 -6.82 16.44
C ALA A 214 -24.04 -7.09 15.08
N LEU A 215 -25.17 -6.45 14.83
CA LEU A 215 -25.86 -6.53 13.53
C LEU A 215 -25.05 -5.85 12.43
N GLU A 216 -24.52 -4.66 12.67
CA GLU A 216 -23.65 -3.95 11.72
C GLU A 216 -22.41 -4.79 11.37
N GLN A 217 -21.77 -5.41 12.36
CA GLN A 217 -20.64 -6.31 12.12
C GLN A 217 -21.02 -7.51 11.25
N ALA A 218 -22.20 -8.09 11.46
CA ALA A 218 -22.70 -9.19 10.62
C ALA A 218 -22.93 -8.74 9.17
N HIS A 219 -23.49 -7.53 8.96
CA HIS A 219 -23.66 -6.95 7.63
C HIS A 219 -22.32 -6.66 6.93
N LEU A 220 -21.32 -6.13 7.65
CA LEU A 220 -19.97 -5.92 7.12
C LEU A 220 -19.34 -7.25 6.68
N ASN A 221 -19.45 -8.29 7.48
CA ASN A 221 -18.93 -9.60 7.12
C ASN A 221 -19.63 -10.18 5.88
N LEU A 222 -20.94 -9.97 5.77
CA LEU A 222 -21.71 -10.35 4.56
C LEU A 222 -21.23 -9.54 3.34
N ALA A 223 -21.00 -8.24 3.47
CA ALA A 223 -20.48 -7.42 2.39
C ALA A 223 -19.08 -7.89 1.95
N PHE A 224 -18.20 -8.21 2.91
CA PHE A 224 -16.85 -8.72 2.65
C PHE A 224 -16.82 -10.14 2.06
N SER A 225 -17.93 -10.87 2.06
CA SER A 225 -18.02 -12.15 1.34
C SER A 225 -17.99 -11.98 -0.18
N THR A 226 -18.27 -10.78 -0.68
CA THR A 226 -18.07 -10.39 -2.09
C THR A 226 -16.80 -9.57 -2.20
N ILE A 227 -15.79 -10.13 -2.86
CA ILE A 227 -14.49 -9.48 -3.06
C ILE A 227 -14.54 -8.69 -4.34
N VAL A 228 -14.35 -7.37 -4.22
CA VAL A 228 -14.45 -6.42 -5.34
C VAL A 228 -13.11 -5.78 -5.65
N ALA A 229 -12.96 -5.29 -6.88
CA ALA A 229 -11.77 -4.57 -7.34
C ALA A 229 -11.66 -3.21 -6.62
N PRO A 230 -10.53 -2.94 -5.92
CA PRO A 230 -10.32 -1.67 -5.22
C PRO A 230 -9.93 -0.53 -6.17
N ALA A 231 -9.44 -0.85 -7.37
CA ALA A 231 -9.01 0.11 -8.39
C ALA A 231 -9.22 -0.46 -9.79
N LYS A 232 -9.22 0.44 -10.79
CA LYS A 232 -9.22 0.05 -12.21
C LYS A 232 -7.85 -0.53 -12.57
N GLY A 233 -7.83 -1.72 -13.19
CA GLY A 233 -6.60 -2.40 -13.55
C GLY A 233 -6.82 -3.71 -14.29
N VAL A 234 -5.78 -4.54 -14.29
CA VAL A 234 -5.78 -5.90 -14.86
C VAL A 234 -5.45 -6.91 -13.79
N ILE A 235 -6.17 -8.02 -13.78
CA ILE A 235 -5.84 -9.17 -12.94
C ILE A 235 -4.67 -9.91 -13.58
N GLU A 236 -3.48 -9.76 -13.01
CA GLU A 236 -2.26 -10.36 -13.57
C GLU A 236 -2.13 -11.83 -13.22
N SER A 237 -2.48 -12.21 -12.00
CA SER A 237 -2.45 -13.59 -11.55
C SER A 237 -3.44 -13.85 -10.43
N TYR A 238 -3.94 -15.08 -10.37
CA TYR A 238 -4.62 -15.63 -9.20
C TYR A 238 -4.27 -17.12 -9.07
N ASN A 239 -4.19 -17.61 -7.83
CA ASN A 239 -3.80 -18.98 -7.51
C ASN A 239 -4.89 -19.70 -6.72
N VAL A 240 -6.16 -19.39 -7.04
CA VAL A 240 -7.33 -19.92 -6.34
C VAL A 240 -8.32 -20.44 -7.36
N ASP A 241 -9.11 -21.45 -6.96
CA ASP A 241 -10.17 -22.03 -7.77
C ASP A 241 -11.46 -22.15 -6.95
N ILE A 242 -12.55 -22.46 -7.59
CA ILE A 242 -13.83 -22.73 -6.93
C ILE A 242 -13.65 -23.89 -5.94
N GLY A 243 -14.15 -23.68 -4.70
CA GLY A 243 -13.94 -24.60 -3.60
C GLY A 243 -12.69 -24.32 -2.75
N TYR A 244 -11.82 -23.41 -3.17
CA TYR A 244 -10.69 -22.99 -2.36
C TYR A 244 -11.13 -22.28 -1.09
N TYR A 245 -10.51 -22.59 0.04
CA TYR A 245 -10.79 -21.93 1.32
C TYR A 245 -9.92 -20.68 1.48
N ALA A 246 -10.54 -19.52 1.41
CA ALA A 246 -9.90 -18.23 1.66
C ALA A 246 -9.81 -17.94 3.16
N ALA A 247 -8.67 -17.39 3.59
CA ALA A 247 -8.46 -16.92 4.96
C ALA A 247 -8.28 -15.38 4.97
N PRO A 248 -8.65 -14.69 6.08
CA PRO A 248 -8.45 -13.25 6.20
C PRO A 248 -6.99 -12.84 6.02
N GLY A 249 -6.76 -11.79 5.20
CA GLY A 249 -5.41 -11.30 4.87
C GLY A 249 -4.67 -12.11 3.81
N GLN A 250 -5.21 -13.22 3.32
CA GLN A 250 -4.61 -14.02 2.26
C GLN A 250 -4.81 -13.35 0.91
N SER A 251 -3.73 -13.22 0.13
CA SER A 251 -3.80 -12.74 -1.25
C SER A 251 -4.39 -13.83 -2.15
N LEU A 252 -5.47 -13.50 -2.82
CA LEU A 252 -6.18 -14.38 -3.75
C LEU A 252 -5.80 -14.07 -5.20
N ALA A 253 -5.56 -12.80 -5.52
CA ALA A 253 -5.17 -12.33 -6.83
C ALA A 253 -4.21 -11.14 -6.72
N MET A 254 -3.52 -10.84 -7.82
CA MET A 254 -2.70 -9.65 -7.99
C MET A 254 -3.35 -8.74 -9.02
N LEU A 255 -3.74 -7.55 -8.58
CA LEU A 255 -4.29 -6.48 -9.43
C LEU A 255 -3.18 -5.49 -9.76
N VAL A 256 -2.97 -5.24 -11.03
CA VAL A 256 -2.07 -4.21 -11.56
C VAL A 256 -2.89 -3.01 -12.00
N THR A 257 -2.61 -1.84 -11.42
CA THR A 257 -3.35 -0.61 -11.73
C THR A 257 -2.70 0.16 -12.87
N PHE A 258 -3.50 0.83 -13.68
CA PHE A 258 -3.01 1.73 -14.74
C PHE A 258 -2.88 3.19 -14.30
N SER A 259 -3.23 3.51 -13.06
CA SER A 259 -3.37 4.90 -12.60
C SER A 259 -2.03 5.61 -12.38
N ASP A 260 -0.98 4.89 -12.01
CA ASP A 260 0.36 5.45 -11.79
C ASP A 260 1.42 4.48 -12.33
N LEU A 261 1.74 4.64 -13.61
CA LEU A 261 2.80 3.91 -14.27
C LEU A 261 4.01 4.84 -14.43
N TRP A 262 5.20 4.31 -14.18
CA TRP A 262 6.45 5.04 -14.36
C TRP A 262 7.51 4.13 -14.97
N ILE A 263 8.58 4.74 -15.46
CA ILE A 263 9.77 4.00 -15.89
C ILE A 263 10.81 4.14 -14.79
N GLN A 264 11.31 3.02 -14.30
CA GLN A 264 12.47 2.95 -13.44
C GLN A 264 13.69 2.66 -14.31
N ALA A 265 14.62 3.61 -14.38
CA ALA A 265 15.88 3.49 -15.11
C ALA A 265 17.02 3.38 -14.11
N ASP A 266 17.80 2.30 -14.19
CA ASP A 266 18.92 2.07 -13.31
C ASP A 266 20.19 2.65 -13.95
N LEU A 267 20.61 3.83 -13.49
CA LEU A 267 21.74 4.60 -14.02
C LEU A 267 22.98 4.49 -13.13
N LYS A 268 24.16 4.54 -13.73
CA LYS A 268 25.43 4.47 -13.00
C LYS A 268 25.61 5.70 -12.09
N GLU A 269 26.25 5.52 -10.95
CA GLU A 269 26.49 6.57 -9.95
C GLU A 269 27.17 7.82 -10.54
N ASN A 270 28.14 7.64 -11.43
CA ASN A 270 28.85 8.75 -12.08
C ASN A 270 27.97 9.58 -13.04
N ASN A 271 26.81 9.06 -13.44
CA ASN A 271 25.88 9.74 -14.35
C ASN A 271 24.85 10.58 -13.60
N ILE A 272 24.64 10.31 -12.32
CA ILE A 272 23.60 10.95 -11.49
C ILE A 272 24.02 12.36 -11.05
N SER A 273 25.33 12.62 -10.90
CA SER A 273 25.85 13.89 -10.35
C SER A 273 25.36 15.15 -11.11
N ASN A 274 25.09 15.03 -12.40
CA ASN A 274 24.62 16.13 -13.25
C ASN A 274 23.11 16.11 -13.50
N MET A 275 22.41 15.13 -12.93
CA MET A 275 21.00 14.92 -13.18
C MET A 275 20.15 15.63 -12.11
N LYS A 276 19.04 16.22 -12.54
CA LYS A 276 18.08 16.91 -11.65
C LYS A 276 16.66 16.47 -11.97
N PRO A 277 15.76 16.43 -10.98
CA PRO A 277 14.33 16.30 -11.25
C PRO A 277 13.90 17.38 -12.27
N GLY A 278 13.07 17.00 -13.25
CA GLY A 278 12.63 17.84 -14.35
C GLY A 278 13.48 17.73 -15.62
N ASN A 279 14.65 17.07 -15.60
CA ASN A 279 15.43 16.85 -16.82
C ASN A 279 14.59 16.10 -17.87
N PRO A 280 14.64 16.53 -19.15
CA PRO A 280 13.93 15.85 -20.22
C PRO A 280 14.57 14.49 -20.51
N VAL A 281 13.69 13.53 -20.82
CA VAL A 281 14.07 12.15 -21.11
C VAL A 281 13.42 11.73 -22.42
N GLU A 282 14.17 11.05 -23.27
CA GLU A 282 13.63 10.33 -24.41
C GLU A 282 13.86 8.82 -24.19
N PHE A 283 12.87 8.03 -24.56
CA PHE A 283 12.94 6.58 -24.38
C PHE A 283 12.24 5.83 -25.52
N VAL A 284 12.65 4.58 -25.71
CA VAL A 284 12.07 3.66 -26.66
C VAL A 284 11.64 2.39 -25.91
N LEU A 285 10.48 1.87 -26.25
CA LEU A 285 9.96 0.62 -25.72
C LEU A 285 10.34 -0.53 -26.67
N ASP A 286 10.83 -1.62 -26.14
CA ASP A 286 11.18 -2.80 -26.96
C ASP A 286 9.96 -3.38 -27.71
N VAL A 287 8.76 -3.19 -27.13
CA VAL A 287 7.48 -3.62 -27.75
C VAL A 287 7.13 -2.81 -29.01
N VAL A 288 7.62 -1.57 -29.13
CA VAL A 288 7.35 -0.68 -30.27
C VAL A 288 8.68 -0.11 -30.76
N PRO A 289 9.46 -0.90 -31.50
CA PRO A 289 10.74 -0.48 -32.02
C PRO A 289 10.64 0.78 -32.89
N GLY A 290 11.60 1.70 -32.76
CA GLY A 290 11.70 2.91 -33.57
C GLY A 290 10.80 4.08 -33.19
N LYS A 291 9.80 3.91 -32.28
CA LYS A 291 8.99 5.02 -31.76
C LYS A 291 9.62 5.62 -30.50
N VAL A 292 10.01 6.89 -30.57
CA VAL A 292 10.60 7.63 -29.45
C VAL A 292 9.48 8.31 -28.66
N PHE A 293 9.45 8.07 -27.38
CA PHE A 293 8.54 8.71 -26.43
C PHE A 293 9.31 9.72 -25.57
N LYS A 294 8.57 10.65 -24.97
CA LYS A 294 9.14 11.71 -24.12
C LYS A 294 8.65 11.56 -22.68
N GLY A 295 9.54 11.91 -21.78
CA GLY A 295 9.28 11.91 -20.34
C GLY A 295 10.15 12.93 -19.63
N LYS A 296 10.02 12.96 -18.30
CA LYS A 296 10.82 13.79 -17.40
C LYS A 296 11.29 13.00 -16.21
N VAL A 297 12.46 13.29 -15.71
CA VAL A 297 12.95 12.76 -14.46
C VAL A 297 12.03 13.25 -13.34
N ARG A 298 11.36 12.33 -12.66
CA ARG A 298 10.47 12.60 -11.52
C ARG A 298 11.27 12.67 -10.22
N SER A 299 12.11 11.68 -9.98
CA SER A 299 12.97 11.60 -8.79
C SER A 299 14.18 10.71 -9.03
N ILE A 300 15.20 10.90 -8.22
CA ILE A 300 16.46 10.14 -8.24
C ILE A 300 16.56 9.43 -6.88
N GLY A 301 16.79 8.12 -6.89
CA GLY A 301 16.97 7.34 -5.67
C GLY A 301 18.26 7.72 -4.95
N HIS A 302 18.20 7.85 -3.64
CA HIS A 302 19.35 8.24 -2.79
C HIS A 302 20.07 7.03 -2.18
N GLY A 303 19.52 5.83 -2.33
CA GLY A 303 20.11 4.62 -1.79
C GLY A 303 19.77 3.40 -2.62
N VAL A 304 20.68 2.45 -2.64
CA VAL A 304 20.48 1.13 -3.21
C VAL A 304 20.90 0.09 -2.18
N SER A 305 20.13 -0.96 -2.04
CA SER A 305 20.51 -2.12 -1.25
C SER A 305 21.51 -2.95 -2.06
N SER A 306 22.70 -3.15 -1.51
CA SER A 306 23.74 -4.00 -2.10
C SER A 306 23.70 -5.42 -1.48
N GLY A 307 22.54 -6.09 -1.53
CA GLY A 307 22.37 -7.42 -1.00
C GLY A 307 20.93 -7.66 -0.54
N SER A 308 20.57 -8.90 -0.31
CA SER A 308 19.27 -9.27 0.26
C SER A 308 19.19 -8.75 1.71
N ASP A 309 18.59 -7.56 1.87
CA ASP A 309 18.28 -7.00 3.19
C ASP A 309 17.18 -7.85 3.86
N GLU A 310 17.57 -8.90 4.55
CA GLU A 310 16.80 -9.41 5.66
C GLU A 310 16.93 -8.41 6.80
N ARG A 311 15.80 -7.84 7.24
CA ARG A 311 15.76 -6.88 8.36
C ARG A 311 16.51 -7.45 9.57
N GLY A 312 17.61 -6.79 9.96
CA GLY A 312 18.37 -7.13 11.18
C GLY A 312 19.70 -7.84 10.97
N LYS A 313 20.18 -8.06 9.74
CA LYS A 313 21.55 -8.53 9.48
C LYS A 313 22.46 -7.38 9.10
N LEU A 314 23.71 -7.42 9.57
CA LEU A 314 24.75 -6.50 9.16
C LEU A 314 24.95 -6.59 7.64
N PRO A 315 25.23 -5.45 6.96
CA PRO A 315 25.42 -5.43 5.52
C PRO A 315 26.58 -6.33 5.11
N ASP A 316 26.32 -7.31 4.26
CA ASP A 316 27.33 -8.17 3.69
C ASP A 316 28.07 -7.43 2.59
N VAL A 317 29.29 -7.02 2.88
CA VAL A 317 30.18 -6.37 1.90
C VAL A 317 30.79 -7.45 1.04
N LYS A 318 30.15 -7.84 -0.06
CA LYS A 318 30.79 -8.67 -1.08
C LYS A 318 31.97 -7.92 -1.67
N GLY A 319 33.17 -8.38 -1.34
CA GLY A 319 34.39 -7.91 -1.97
C GLY A 319 34.33 -8.21 -3.48
N THR A 320 34.42 -7.19 -4.31
CA THR A 320 34.53 -7.31 -5.76
C THR A 320 35.87 -7.97 -6.10
N SER A 321 35.82 -9.17 -6.65
CA SER A 321 36.96 -9.85 -7.24
C SER A 321 37.16 -9.35 -8.68
N GLY A 322 37.83 -8.21 -8.86
CA GLY A 322 38.11 -7.69 -10.18
C GLY A 322 38.93 -6.39 -10.13
N TRP A 323 39.80 -6.17 -11.14
CA TRP A 323 40.62 -4.96 -11.25
C TRP A 323 39.82 -3.66 -11.45
N LEU A 324 38.58 -3.76 -12.04
CA LEU A 324 37.64 -2.64 -12.13
C LEU A 324 36.43 -2.93 -11.23
N ARG A 325 36.12 -1.94 -10.40
CA ARG A 325 34.88 -1.95 -9.59
C ARG A 325 33.67 -1.77 -10.52
N ASP A 326 32.70 -2.67 -10.46
CA ASP A 326 31.43 -2.44 -11.13
C ASP A 326 30.73 -1.20 -10.52
N PRO A 327 30.38 -0.20 -11.34
CA PRO A 327 29.74 1.00 -10.83
C PRO A 327 28.37 0.64 -10.27
N GLN A 328 28.09 1.13 -9.05
CA GLN A 328 26.76 1.02 -8.46
C GLN A 328 25.75 1.73 -9.36
N ARG A 329 24.54 1.18 -9.42
CA ARG A 329 23.42 1.76 -10.18
C ARG A 329 22.34 2.26 -9.23
N PHE A 330 21.83 3.42 -9.51
CA PHE A 330 20.78 4.05 -8.72
C PHE A 330 19.50 4.16 -9.55
N PRO A 331 18.34 3.86 -8.95
CA PRO A 331 17.07 3.96 -9.64
C PRO A 331 16.67 5.42 -9.85
N VAL A 332 16.41 5.77 -11.09
CA VAL A 332 15.83 7.05 -11.49
C VAL A 332 14.41 6.80 -11.97
N ILE A 333 13.47 7.52 -11.36
CA ILE A 333 12.04 7.42 -11.71
C ILE A 333 11.74 8.47 -12.76
N ILE A 334 11.13 8.03 -13.84
CA ILE A 334 10.78 8.85 -15.00
C ILE A 334 9.27 8.85 -15.16
N SER A 335 8.69 10.04 -15.20
CA SER A 335 7.29 10.23 -15.56
C SER A 335 7.16 10.35 -17.08
N VAL A 336 6.15 9.71 -17.64
CA VAL A 336 5.85 9.75 -19.07
C VAL A 336 4.91 10.92 -19.33
N GLU A 337 5.24 11.75 -20.32
CA GLU A 337 4.41 12.94 -20.64
C GLU A 337 3.09 12.57 -21.34
N ASN A 338 3.08 11.48 -22.09
CA ASN A 338 1.90 11.05 -22.81
C ASN A 338 1.60 9.56 -22.47
N ASN A 339 0.40 9.31 -21.96
CA ASN A 339 -0.04 7.95 -21.60
C ASN A 339 -0.08 6.98 -22.80
N GLU A 340 0.12 7.47 -24.02
CA GLU A 340 0.19 6.66 -25.23
C GLU A 340 1.26 5.56 -25.16
N ALA A 341 2.39 5.82 -24.49
CA ALA A 341 3.44 4.83 -24.30
C ALA A 341 2.96 3.61 -23.49
N PHE A 342 2.08 3.83 -22.52
CA PHE A 342 1.55 2.75 -21.67
C PHE A 342 0.45 1.91 -22.31
N HIS A 343 -0.13 2.34 -23.44
CA HIS A 343 -1.01 1.49 -24.23
C HIS A 343 -0.26 0.30 -24.85
N TYR A 344 1.00 0.48 -25.15
CA TYR A 344 1.87 -0.55 -25.72
C TYR A 344 2.72 -1.27 -24.65
N GLY A 345 3.13 -0.51 -23.60
CA GLY A 345 4.00 -1.00 -22.56
C GLY A 345 3.30 -1.92 -21.58
N ARG A 346 3.97 -3.00 -21.19
CA ARG A 346 3.52 -3.92 -20.13
C ARG A 346 4.41 -3.76 -18.92
N LEU A 347 3.88 -4.02 -17.72
CA LEU A 347 4.70 -4.04 -16.52
C LEU A 347 5.88 -5.01 -16.68
N GLY A 348 7.07 -4.55 -16.23
CA GLY A 348 8.29 -5.31 -16.40
C GLY A 348 8.93 -5.22 -17.79
N GLY A 349 8.24 -4.61 -18.77
CA GLY A 349 8.76 -4.41 -20.13
C GLY A 349 10.06 -3.60 -20.11
N GLN A 350 11.00 -3.98 -20.98
CA GLN A 350 12.29 -3.31 -21.11
C GLN A 350 12.15 -1.99 -21.87
N VAL A 351 12.98 -1.04 -21.49
CA VAL A 351 12.96 0.31 -22.03
C VAL A 351 14.40 0.80 -22.18
N ASP A 352 14.73 1.33 -23.35
CA ASP A 352 15.97 2.06 -23.57
C ASP A 352 15.77 3.55 -23.27
N VAL A 353 16.59 4.12 -22.40
CA VAL A 353 16.42 5.48 -21.88
C VAL A 353 17.66 6.34 -22.10
N VAL A 354 17.45 7.56 -22.57
CA VAL A 354 18.45 8.64 -22.60
C VAL A 354 17.93 9.83 -21.81
N VAL A 355 18.75 10.33 -20.89
CA VAL A 355 18.44 11.53 -20.10
C VAL A 355 19.29 12.68 -20.59
N PHE A 356 18.70 13.86 -20.78
CA PHE A 356 19.41 15.07 -21.19
C PHE A 356 19.62 15.99 -19.98
N THR A 357 20.88 16.11 -19.53
CA THR A 357 21.23 16.88 -18.32
C THR A 357 21.53 18.35 -18.58
N GLY A 358 21.55 18.81 -19.84
CA GLY A 358 21.83 20.18 -20.20
C GLY A 358 21.56 20.48 -21.69
N GLU A 359 21.70 21.77 -22.06
CA GLU A 359 21.50 22.27 -23.44
C GLU A 359 22.73 22.06 -24.34
N HIS A 360 23.29 20.87 -24.37
CA HIS A 360 24.45 20.56 -25.23
C HIS A 360 23.97 20.00 -26.57
N SER A 361 23.73 20.84 -27.56
CA SER A 361 23.16 20.49 -28.86
C SER A 361 23.80 19.29 -29.54
N LEU A 362 25.14 19.24 -29.61
CA LEU A 362 25.88 18.14 -30.23
C LEU A 362 25.75 16.81 -29.47
N LEU A 363 25.88 16.84 -28.14
CA LEU A 363 25.80 15.64 -27.33
C LEU A 363 24.36 15.11 -27.27
N ASN A 364 23.37 16.00 -27.22
CA ASN A 364 21.96 15.64 -27.28
C ASN A 364 21.59 15.00 -28.63
N MET A 365 22.19 15.49 -29.72
CA MET A 365 22.01 14.88 -31.06
C MET A 365 22.61 13.47 -31.13
N LEU A 366 23.79 13.27 -30.57
CA LEU A 366 24.42 11.95 -30.48
C LEU A 366 23.63 10.98 -29.61
N GLY A 367 23.10 11.43 -28.46
CA GLY A 367 22.24 10.65 -27.60
C GLY A 367 20.96 10.17 -28.32
N ARG A 368 20.30 11.06 -29.05
CA ARG A 368 19.12 10.73 -29.87
C ARG A 368 19.44 9.73 -30.99
N TRP A 369 20.59 9.90 -31.64
CA TRP A 369 21.02 9.00 -32.70
C TRP A 369 21.31 7.59 -32.15
N ARG A 370 21.98 7.51 -30.99
CA ARG A 370 22.21 6.25 -30.26
C ARG A 370 20.89 5.56 -29.89
N LEU A 371 19.93 6.33 -29.34
CA LEU A 371 18.61 5.79 -28.96
C LEU A 371 17.85 5.26 -30.18
N LYS A 372 17.88 5.99 -31.31
CA LYS A 372 17.25 5.54 -32.57
C LYS A 372 17.91 4.30 -33.13
N LEU A 373 19.23 4.22 -33.12
CA LEU A 373 19.96 3.04 -33.59
C LEU A 373 19.63 1.81 -32.72
N ASN A 374 19.68 1.95 -31.41
CA ASN A 374 19.36 0.85 -30.50
C ASN A 374 17.89 0.44 -30.64
N GLY A 375 16.97 1.41 -30.77
CA GLY A 375 15.57 1.13 -31.04
C GLY A 375 15.30 0.43 -32.38
N LEU A 376 16.19 0.59 -33.36
CA LEU A 376 16.11 -0.10 -34.64
C LEU A 376 16.74 -1.50 -34.54
N LEU A 377 17.79 -1.66 -33.73
CA LEU A 377 18.43 -2.95 -33.42
C LEU A 377 17.55 -3.84 -32.54
N SER A 378 16.64 -3.27 -31.77
CA SER A 378 15.60 -4.00 -31.00
C SER A 378 14.68 -4.86 -31.88
N TYR A 379 14.62 -4.57 -33.21
CA TYR A 379 13.96 -5.45 -34.18
C TYR A 379 14.63 -6.83 -34.33
N ILE A 380 15.91 -6.95 -33.94
CA ILE A 380 16.73 -8.14 -34.15
C ILE A 380 16.91 -8.94 -32.84
N ARG A 381 16.57 -8.34 -31.71
CA ARG A 381 16.55 -8.99 -30.37
C ARG A 381 15.25 -9.72 -30.14
#